data_95ef5be1d2206a125da3e08b4e2373a4
#
_entry.id   95ef5be1d2206a125da3e08b4e2373a4
#
_cell.length_a   1.000
_cell.length_b   1.000
_cell.length_c   1.000
_cell.angle_alpha   90.00
_cell.angle_beta   90.00
_cell.angle_gamma   90.00
#
_symmetry.space_group_name_H-M   'P 1'
#
loop_
_entity.id
_entity.type
_entity.pdbx_description
1 polymer ?
#
loop_
_entity_poly.entity_id
_entity_poly.type
_entity_poly.pdbx_seq_one_letter_code
_entity_poly.pdbx_strand_id
1 'polypeptide(L)' 'MPHIIVKLWPGKSKQQKARLSEAIAKDVMNVLNYGEESVSVAIKEVEPEDRVEKVYKPDIQNKWEKLYKKPGYELSDL' A
#
# COMPACT_ATOMS: atom_id res chain seq x y z
N MET A 1 -3.09 7.44 -14.90
CA MET A 1 -2.46 7.64 -13.59
C MET A 1 -3.41 8.43 -12.73
N PRO A 2 -3.62 8.00 -11.52
CA PRO A 2 -2.67 7.36 -10.61
C PRO A 2 -2.72 5.84 -10.57
N HIS A 3 -1.65 5.24 -10.08
CA HIS A 3 -1.53 3.81 -9.80
C HIS A 3 -1.10 3.62 -8.35
N ILE A 4 -1.84 2.80 -7.60
CA ILE A 4 -1.61 2.59 -6.18
C ILE A 4 -1.21 1.13 -5.95
N ILE A 5 -0.16 0.93 -5.19
CA ILE A 5 0.28 -0.41 -4.81
C ILE A 5 0.19 -0.55 -3.30
N VAL A 6 -0.53 -1.56 -2.84
CA VAL A 6 -0.61 -1.91 -1.42
C VAL A 6 0.24 -3.15 -1.19
N LYS A 7 1.20 -3.05 -0.30
CA LYS A 7 2.00 -4.19 0.13
C LYS A 7 1.55 -4.61 1.52
N LEU A 8 1.22 -5.86 1.68
CA LEU A 8 0.73 -6.38 2.96
C LEU A 8 1.14 -7.83 3.15
N TRP A 9 1.02 -8.32 4.36
CA TRP A 9 1.31 -9.72 4.66
C TRP A 9 0.20 -10.61 4.13
N PRO A 10 0.51 -11.88 3.79
CA PRO A 10 -0.52 -12.85 3.41
C PRO A 10 -1.49 -13.10 4.57
N GLY A 11 -2.64 -13.62 4.25
CA GLY A 11 -3.62 -14.03 5.26
C GLY A 11 -4.96 -13.34 5.16
N LYS A 12 -5.04 -12.23 4.43
CA LYS A 12 -6.33 -11.59 4.21
C LYS A 12 -7.08 -12.27 3.08
N SER A 13 -8.40 -12.34 3.19
CA SER A 13 -9.22 -13.00 2.19
C SER A 13 -9.23 -12.23 0.87
N LYS A 14 -9.55 -12.94 -0.19
CA LYS A 14 -9.74 -12.35 -1.51
C LYS A 14 -10.79 -11.24 -1.47
N GLN A 15 -11.87 -11.48 -0.72
CA GLN A 15 -12.96 -10.54 -0.56
C GLN A 15 -12.52 -9.26 0.15
N GLN A 16 -11.73 -9.39 1.22
CA GLN A 16 -11.19 -8.23 1.93
C GLN A 16 -10.29 -7.39 1.03
N LYS A 17 -9.44 -8.04 0.25
CA LYS A 17 -8.53 -7.35 -0.67
C LYS A 17 -9.30 -6.63 -1.78
N ALA A 18 -10.35 -7.26 -2.30
CA ALA A 18 -11.20 -6.63 -3.32
C ALA A 18 -11.92 -5.40 -2.76
N ARG A 19 -12.47 -5.50 -1.55
CA ARG A 19 -13.12 -4.36 -0.91
C ARG A 19 -12.16 -3.22 -0.63
N LEU A 20 -10.94 -3.53 -0.21
CA LEU A 20 -9.92 -2.52 0.01
C LEU A 20 -9.58 -1.79 -1.29
N SER A 21 -9.40 -2.55 -2.37
CA SER A 21 -9.12 -1.97 -3.70
C SER A 21 -10.22 -1.02 -4.15
N GLU A 22 -11.47 -1.40 -3.95
CA GLU A 22 -12.61 -0.56 -4.30
C GLU A 22 -12.64 0.73 -3.48
N ALA A 23 -12.40 0.62 -2.18
CA ALA A 23 -12.38 1.78 -1.29
C ALA A 23 -11.26 2.76 -1.67
N ILE A 24 -10.08 2.24 -1.95
CA ILE A 24 -8.93 3.06 -2.38
C ILE A 24 -9.25 3.75 -3.70
N ALA A 25 -9.77 3.03 -4.68
CA ALA A 25 -10.10 3.60 -5.97
C ALA A 25 -11.13 4.73 -5.85
N LYS A 26 -12.16 4.51 -5.04
CA LYS A 26 -13.18 5.53 -4.80
C LYS A 26 -12.61 6.79 -4.17
N ASP A 27 -11.76 6.62 -3.16
CA ASP A 27 -11.16 7.76 -2.49
C ASP A 27 -10.25 8.55 -3.44
N VAL A 28 -9.46 7.86 -4.24
CA VAL A 28 -8.58 8.50 -5.22
C VAL A 28 -9.41 9.31 -6.23
N MET A 29 -10.49 8.71 -6.73
CA MET A 29 -11.38 9.39 -7.67
C MET A 29 -12.01 10.64 -7.06
N ASN A 30 -12.47 10.53 -5.82
CA ASN A 30 -13.16 11.63 -5.16
C ASN A 30 -12.23 12.75 -4.71
N VAL A 31 -11.09 12.39 -4.15
CA VAL A 31 -10.15 13.37 -3.59
C VAL A 31 -9.35 14.06 -4.69
N LEU A 32 -8.89 13.29 -5.67
CA LEU A 32 -8.04 13.82 -6.74
C LEU A 32 -8.81 14.17 -8.00
N ASN A 33 -10.10 13.90 -8.03
CA ASN A 33 -10.98 14.23 -9.15
C ASN A 33 -10.59 13.54 -10.47
N TYR A 34 -10.38 12.22 -10.40
CA TYR A 34 -10.10 11.38 -11.57
C TYR A 34 -11.29 10.51 -11.91
N GLY A 35 -11.41 10.14 -13.18
CA GLY A 35 -12.39 9.15 -13.62
C GLY A 35 -11.90 7.74 -13.33
N GLU A 36 -12.82 6.79 -13.31
CA GLU A 36 -12.53 5.38 -12.99
C GLU A 36 -11.43 4.80 -13.90
N GLU A 37 -11.45 5.17 -15.16
CA GLU A 37 -10.52 4.62 -16.16
C GLU A 37 -9.06 5.01 -15.92
N SER A 38 -8.83 6.06 -15.11
CA SER A 38 -7.48 6.55 -14.83
C SER A 38 -6.84 5.86 -13.63
N VAL A 39 -7.64 5.21 -12.78
CA VAL A 39 -7.18 4.70 -11.48
C VAL A 39 -6.94 3.21 -11.55
N SER A 40 -5.79 2.76 -11.08
CA SER A 40 -5.50 1.34 -10.94
C SER A 40 -4.93 1.04 -9.55
N VAL A 41 -5.29 -0.11 -9.00
CA VAL A 41 -4.86 -0.53 -7.66
C VAL A 41 -4.35 -1.96 -7.74
N ALA A 42 -3.15 -2.19 -7.22
CA ALA A 42 -2.58 -3.52 -7.08
C ALA A 42 -2.41 -3.85 -5.61
N ILE A 43 -2.65 -5.11 -5.27
CA ILE A 43 -2.40 -5.62 -3.92
C ILE A 43 -1.29 -6.67 -4.05
N LYS A 44 -0.19 -6.44 -3.36
CA LYS A 44 0.95 -7.33 -3.40
C LYS A 44 1.18 -7.95 -2.02
N GLU A 45 1.13 -9.26 -1.95
CA GLU A 45 1.42 -9.97 -0.70
C GLU A 45 2.93 -10.15 -0.56
N VAL A 46 3.43 -9.83 0.61
CA VAL A 46 4.87 -9.93 0.95
C VAL A 46 5.00 -10.83 2.16
N GLU A 47 5.83 -11.87 2.05
CA GLU A 47 6.06 -12.78 3.17
C GLU A 47 6.71 -12.04 4.34
N PRO A 48 6.36 -12.39 5.60
CA PRO A 48 6.93 -11.71 6.76
C PRO A 48 8.45 -11.64 6.77
N GLU A 49 9.13 -12.70 6.32
CA GLU A 49 10.59 -12.74 6.28
C GLU A 49 11.18 -11.77 5.24
N ASP A 50 10.38 -11.33 4.28
CA ASP A 50 10.83 -10.40 3.24
C ASP A 50 10.50 -8.93 3.56
N ARG A 51 9.82 -8.67 4.69
CA ARG A 51 9.30 -7.33 4.98
C ARG A 51 10.38 -6.25 5.07
N VAL A 52 11.54 -6.59 5.60
CA VAL A 52 12.62 -5.62 5.74
C VAL A 52 13.20 -5.24 4.39
N GLU A 53 13.56 -6.23 3.59
CA GLU A 53 14.24 -5.99 2.31
C GLU A 53 13.31 -5.51 1.20
N LYS A 54 12.05 -5.92 1.22
CA LYS A 54 11.11 -5.60 0.15
C LYS A 54 10.15 -4.45 0.47
N VAL A 55 9.98 -4.11 1.74
CA VAL A 55 9.05 -3.05 2.14
C VAL A 55 9.73 -2.01 3.00
N TYR A 56 10.28 -2.39 4.15
CA TYR A 56 10.78 -1.41 5.10
C TYR A 56 11.93 -0.58 4.54
N LYS A 57 12.97 -1.23 4.04
CA LYS A 57 14.12 -0.50 3.50
C LYS A 57 13.77 0.32 2.26
N PRO A 58 13.19 -0.27 1.19
CA PRO A 58 12.97 0.49 -0.04
C PRO A 58 11.84 1.51 0.06
N ASP A 59 10.76 1.19 0.76
CA ASP A 59 9.54 2.01 0.72
C ASP A 59 9.38 2.91 1.95
N ILE A 60 9.95 2.54 3.08
CA ILE A 60 9.76 3.28 4.33
C ILE A 60 11.05 3.99 4.74
N GLN A 61 12.11 3.24 5.02
CA GLN A 61 13.36 3.80 5.51
C GLN A 61 14.01 4.75 4.50
N ASN A 62 14.15 4.29 3.26
CA ASN A 62 14.79 5.10 2.21
C ASN A 62 13.95 6.29 1.76
N LYS A 63 12.67 6.29 2.08
CA LYS A 63 11.72 7.35 1.70
C LYS A 63 11.08 8.03 2.89
N TRP A 64 11.73 7.95 4.05
CA TRP A 64 11.17 8.42 5.31
C TRP A 64 10.59 9.82 5.23
N GLU A 65 11.33 10.75 4.66
CA GLU A 65 10.90 12.14 4.55
C GLU A 65 9.72 12.35 3.58
N LYS A 66 9.45 11.37 2.73
CA LYS A 66 8.36 11.44 1.75
C LYS A 66 7.07 10.79 2.22
N LEU A 67 7.08 10.17 3.40
CA LEU A 67 5.89 9.52 3.91
C LEU A 67 4.91 10.55 4.48
N TYR A 68 3.67 10.52 4.02
CA TYR A 68 2.61 11.36 4.56
C TYR A 68 2.14 10.86 5.92
N LYS A 69 2.15 9.54 6.10
CA LYS A 69 1.87 8.92 7.39
C LYS A 69 2.99 7.92 7.69
N LYS A 70 3.72 8.19 8.75
CA LYS A 70 4.82 7.32 9.16
C LYS A 70 4.29 6.18 10.04
N PRO A 71 4.89 4.98 9.96
CA PRO A 71 4.49 3.89 10.84
C PRO A 71 4.90 4.17 12.29
N GLY A 72 4.18 3.56 13.22
CA GLY A 72 4.51 3.64 14.64
C GLY A 72 5.55 2.61 15.09
N TYR A 73 6.09 1.83 14.16
CA TYR A 73 7.12 0.83 14.45
C TYR A 73 8.45 1.23 13.83
N GLU A 74 9.53 0.66 14.35
CA GLU A 74 10.88 0.88 13.85
C GLU A 74 11.46 -0.44 13.33
N LEU A 75 12.62 -0.35 12.66
CA LEU A 75 13.32 -1.52 12.13
C LEU A 75 13.57 -2.57 13.20
N SER A 76 13.91 -2.15 14.41
CA SER A 76 14.16 -3.05 15.52
C SER A 76 12.94 -3.86 15.97
N ASP A 77 11.74 -3.43 15.57
CA ASP A 77 10.49 -4.13 15.90
C ASP A 77 10.14 -5.21 14.89
N LEU A 78 10.89 -5.33 13.81
CA LEU A 78 10.61 -6.26 12.72
C LEU A 78 11.38 -7.57 12.79
#